data_2cd6b6ddee50b494466e353399d26587
#
_entry.id   2cd6b6ddee50b494466e353399d26587
#
_cell.length_a   1.000
_cell.length_b   1.000
_cell.length_c   1.000
_cell.angle_alpha   90.00
_cell.angle_beta   90.00
_cell.angle_gamma   90.00
#
_symmetry.space_group_name_H-M   'P 1'
#
loop_
_entity.id
_entity.type
_entity.pdbx_description
1 polymer ?
#
loop_
_entity_poly.entity_id
_entity_poly.type
_entity_poly.pdbx_seq_one_letter_code
_entity_poly.pdbx_strand_id
1 'polypeptide(L)'
;MRLGFPKLNQVILVIILAEFVFTVASGLITPFLSVFILEDIRGATVAVVGFATALYWVTKSLLQFPIARYLDRNHGEIDDYYSMLIGTGLVVAAVYAYYFASEVWHVFALQFLIAVGDAFIVPPFYAIFTRHIDSDSVGFEWALRSGFSIGAASALGGAVSGILAATIGIRPIFLINGTLMFIGLVVLLFLKPYIRPKAPAPVRRVFIEQKRV
;
A
#
# COMPACT_ATOMS: atom_id res chain seq x y z
N MET A 1 -0.88 29.95 -22.73
CA MET A 1 -0.97 28.51 -22.42
C MET A 1 -1.78 28.39 -21.12
N ARG A 2 -3.04 27.95 -21.20
CA ARG A 2 -3.85 27.73 -19.99
C ARG A 2 -3.40 26.40 -19.38
N LEU A 3 -2.66 26.43 -18.30
CA LEU A 3 -2.36 25.26 -17.48
C LEU A 3 -3.65 24.84 -16.73
N GLY A 4 -4.62 24.31 -17.49
CA GLY A 4 -5.78 23.68 -16.87
C GLY A 4 -5.36 22.31 -16.38
N PHE A 5 -5.55 22.02 -15.09
CA PHE A 5 -5.36 20.66 -14.58
C PHE A 5 -6.34 19.71 -15.30
N PRO A 6 -5.85 18.56 -15.80
CA PRO A 6 -6.74 17.56 -16.40
C PRO A 6 -7.77 17.08 -15.37
N LYS A 7 -8.97 16.73 -15.83
CA LYS A 7 -9.98 16.12 -14.99
C LYS A 7 -9.52 14.70 -14.64
N LEU A 8 -9.25 14.45 -13.37
CA LEU A 8 -8.86 13.14 -12.91
C LEU A 8 -10.04 12.16 -12.96
N ASN A 9 -9.76 10.93 -13.36
CA ASN A 9 -10.66 9.82 -13.23
C ASN A 9 -10.97 9.56 -11.74
N GLN A 10 -12.21 9.18 -11.40
CA GLN A 10 -12.63 8.92 -10.02
C GLN A 10 -11.81 7.79 -9.36
N VAL A 11 -11.43 6.77 -10.12
CA VAL A 11 -10.56 5.68 -9.62
C VAL A 11 -9.20 6.24 -9.22
N ILE A 12 -8.57 7.01 -10.09
CA ILE A 12 -7.27 7.65 -9.83
C ILE A 12 -7.37 8.58 -8.60
N LEU A 13 -8.44 9.37 -8.50
CA LEU A 13 -8.64 10.27 -7.36
C LEU A 13 -8.73 9.52 -6.03
N VAL A 14 -9.56 8.46 -5.96
CA VAL A 14 -9.72 7.65 -4.74
C VAL A 14 -8.41 6.97 -4.35
N ILE A 15 -7.69 6.40 -5.32
CA ILE A 15 -6.40 5.74 -5.07
C ILE A 15 -5.36 6.73 -4.56
N ILE A 16 -5.24 7.91 -5.19
CA ILE A 16 -4.32 8.96 -4.77
C ILE A 16 -4.62 9.45 -3.35
N LEU A 17 -5.89 9.65 -3.02
CA LEU A 17 -6.29 10.08 -1.67
C LEU A 17 -6.04 8.99 -0.62
N ALA A 18 -6.35 7.73 -0.93
CA ALA A 18 -6.06 6.61 -0.03
C ALA A 18 -4.54 6.47 0.20
N GLU A 19 -3.75 6.50 -0.88
CA GLU A 19 -2.29 6.43 -0.79
C GLU A 19 -1.70 7.62 -0.03
N PHE A 20 -2.24 8.82 -0.20
CA PHE A 20 -1.83 9.99 0.57
C PHE A 20 -1.99 9.74 2.07
N VAL A 21 -3.17 9.27 2.50
CA VAL A 21 -3.44 8.98 3.92
C VAL A 21 -2.51 7.87 4.44
N PHE A 22 -2.31 6.80 3.68
CA PHE A 22 -1.38 5.72 4.04
C PHE A 22 0.06 6.21 4.16
N THR A 23 0.49 7.09 3.25
CA THR A 23 1.86 7.61 3.27
C THR A 23 2.06 8.58 4.42
N VAL A 24 1.09 9.44 4.75
CA VAL A 24 1.14 10.26 5.97
C VAL A 24 1.27 9.36 7.19
N ALA A 25 0.42 8.33 7.30
CA ALA A 25 0.46 7.38 8.41
C ALA A 25 1.83 6.69 8.53
N SER A 26 2.35 6.14 7.44
CA SER A 26 3.67 5.50 7.42
C SER A 26 4.79 6.48 7.79
N GLY A 27 4.69 7.73 7.33
CA GLY A 27 5.63 8.81 7.65
C GLY A 27 5.71 9.14 9.13
N LEU A 28 4.65 8.86 9.91
CA LEU A 28 4.66 9.07 11.36
C LEU A 28 5.62 8.13 12.09
N ILE A 29 5.79 6.90 11.64
CA ILE A 29 6.57 5.88 12.36
C ILE A 29 7.89 5.53 11.70
N THR A 30 8.00 5.68 10.36
CA THR A 30 9.20 5.27 9.60
C THR A 30 10.49 5.84 10.18
N PRO A 31 10.59 7.12 10.57
CA PRO A 31 11.82 7.68 11.14
C PRO A 31 12.20 7.06 12.49
N PHE A 32 11.21 6.59 13.26
CA PHE A 32 11.38 6.18 14.64
C PHE A 32 11.27 4.67 14.89
N LEU A 33 10.92 3.87 13.88
CA LEU A 33 10.75 2.43 14.05
C LEU A 33 12.01 1.74 14.60
N SER A 34 13.18 2.10 14.09
CA SER A 34 14.45 1.54 14.57
C SER A 34 14.74 1.98 16.01
N VAL A 35 14.45 3.22 16.36
CA VAL A 35 14.62 3.76 17.72
C VAL A 35 13.68 3.03 18.67
N PHE A 36 12.39 2.89 18.31
CA PHE A 36 11.43 2.12 19.09
C PHE A 36 11.88 0.68 19.33
N ILE A 37 12.39 0.00 18.31
CA ILE A 37 12.87 -1.38 18.47
C ILE A 37 14.03 -1.42 19.46
N LEU A 38 14.98 -0.48 19.39
CA LEU A 38 16.16 -0.47 20.24
C LEU A 38 15.87 -0.06 21.69
N GLU A 39 14.92 0.83 21.91
CA GLU A 39 14.65 1.42 23.23
C GLU A 39 13.50 0.73 23.98
N ASP A 40 12.45 0.31 23.26
CA ASP A 40 11.20 -0.20 23.87
C ASP A 40 11.07 -1.73 23.85
N ILE A 41 11.90 -2.46 23.06
CA ILE A 41 11.81 -3.91 22.90
C ILE A 41 12.93 -4.61 23.69
N ARG A 42 12.54 -5.49 24.62
CA ARG A 42 13.47 -6.23 25.45
C ARG A 42 14.39 -7.12 24.63
N GLY A 43 15.68 -6.98 24.86
CA GLY A 43 16.70 -7.79 24.18
C GLY A 43 16.93 -7.43 22.70
N ALA A 44 16.36 -6.32 22.22
CA ALA A 44 16.60 -5.86 20.87
C ALA A 44 18.03 -5.31 20.72
N THR A 45 18.59 -5.54 19.54
CA THR A 45 19.91 -5.06 19.11
C THR A 45 19.82 -4.50 17.70
N VAL A 46 20.85 -3.81 17.24
CA VAL A 46 20.94 -3.35 15.85
C VAL A 46 20.78 -4.49 14.86
N ALA A 47 21.27 -5.70 15.19
CA ALA A 47 21.09 -6.89 14.37
C ALA A 47 19.61 -7.29 14.25
N VAL A 48 18.81 -7.16 15.32
CA VAL A 48 17.36 -7.42 15.29
C VAL A 48 16.67 -6.48 14.30
N VAL A 49 17.02 -5.19 14.30
CA VAL A 49 16.49 -4.21 13.34
C VAL A 49 16.81 -4.63 11.91
N GLY A 50 18.06 -5.00 11.64
CA GLY A 50 18.50 -5.45 10.32
C GLY A 50 17.79 -6.72 9.85
N PHE A 51 17.70 -7.75 10.70
CA PHE A 51 17.04 -9.01 10.35
C PHE A 51 15.52 -8.86 10.21
N ALA A 52 14.88 -8.03 11.01
CA ALA A 52 13.45 -7.75 10.89
C ALA A 52 13.14 -7.03 9.57
N THR A 53 13.98 -6.08 9.17
CA THR A 53 13.89 -5.41 7.87
C THR A 53 14.11 -6.40 6.71
N ALA A 54 15.11 -7.27 6.82
CA ALA A 54 15.38 -8.30 5.82
C ALA A 54 14.20 -9.28 5.70
N LEU A 55 13.64 -9.74 6.82
CA LEU A 55 12.46 -10.61 6.85
C LEU A 55 11.29 -9.97 6.11
N TYR A 56 11.01 -8.69 6.39
CA TYR A 56 9.95 -7.95 5.68
C TYR A 56 10.17 -7.98 4.16
N TRP A 57 11.34 -7.56 3.68
CA TRP A 57 11.59 -7.49 2.24
C TRP A 57 11.62 -8.85 1.55
N VAL A 58 12.20 -9.88 2.17
CA VAL A 58 12.22 -11.24 1.64
C VAL A 58 10.80 -11.79 1.55
N THR A 59 10.02 -11.70 2.63
CA THR A 59 8.63 -12.18 2.66
C THR A 59 7.78 -11.48 1.61
N LYS A 60 7.81 -10.14 1.57
CA LYS A 60 7.07 -9.35 0.59
C LYS A 60 7.44 -9.74 -0.84
N SER A 61 8.73 -9.79 -1.15
CA SER A 61 9.20 -10.13 -2.50
C SER A 61 8.78 -11.53 -2.93
N LEU A 62 8.91 -12.53 -2.06
CA LEU A 62 8.54 -13.89 -2.37
C LEU A 62 7.02 -14.06 -2.59
N LEU A 63 6.20 -13.41 -1.77
CA LEU A 63 4.74 -13.53 -1.86
C LEU A 63 4.13 -12.69 -2.99
N GLN A 64 4.75 -11.55 -3.32
CA GLN A 64 4.24 -10.63 -4.32
C GLN A 64 4.13 -11.28 -5.72
N PHE A 65 5.09 -12.12 -6.12
CA PHE A 65 5.05 -12.79 -7.43
C PHE A 65 3.88 -13.77 -7.61
N PRO A 66 3.65 -14.74 -6.70
CA PRO A 66 2.51 -15.65 -6.85
C PRO A 66 1.17 -14.94 -6.74
N ILE A 67 1.05 -13.92 -5.88
CA ILE A 67 -0.18 -13.12 -5.74
C ILE A 67 -0.46 -12.36 -7.03
N ALA A 68 0.52 -11.62 -7.57
CA ALA A 68 0.37 -10.92 -8.83
C ALA A 68 -0.06 -11.86 -9.96
N ARG A 69 0.61 -13.02 -10.08
CA ARG A 69 0.28 -14.02 -11.11
C ARG A 69 -1.13 -14.60 -10.95
N TYR A 70 -1.61 -14.75 -9.71
CA TYR A 70 -2.98 -15.20 -9.45
C TYR A 70 -4.00 -14.14 -9.90
N LEU A 71 -3.79 -12.88 -9.51
CA LEU A 71 -4.66 -11.75 -9.85
C LEU A 71 -4.70 -11.50 -11.37
N ASP A 72 -3.58 -11.61 -12.06
CA ASP A 72 -3.50 -11.43 -13.51
C ASP A 72 -4.29 -12.48 -14.32
N ARG A 73 -4.61 -13.65 -13.74
CA ARG A 73 -5.44 -14.67 -14.42
C ARG A 73 -6.90 -14.27 -14.54
N ASN A 74 -7.35 -13.38 -13.68
CA ASN A 74 -8.71 -12.88 -13.68
C ASN A 74 -8.74 -11.48 -14.34
N HIS A 75 -9.40 -11.36 -15.48
CA HIS A 75 -9.44 -10.12 -16.27
C HIS A 75 -10.40 -9.06 -15.70
N GLY A 76 -10.64 -9.05 -14.40
CA GLY A 76 -11.44 -8.06 -13.67
C GLY A 76 -10.61 -7.38 -12.59
N GLU A 77 -11.25 -6.48 -11.83
CA GLU A 77 -10.61 -5.72 -10.75
C GLU A 77 -11.23 -6.04 -9.38
N ILE A 78 -12.20 -6.95 -9.33
CA ILE A 78 -12.90 -7.28 -8.08
C ILE A 78 -11.98 -8.00 -7.10
N ASP A 79 -11.22 -8.96 -7.59
CA ASP A 79 -10.21 -9.68 -6.80
C ASP A 79 -9.02 -8.80 -6.44
N ASP A 80 -8.57 -7.93 -7.35
CA ASP A 80 -7.59 -6.87 -7.09
C ASP A 80 -8.04 -5.99 -5.90
N TYR A 81 -9.29 -5.53 -5.93
CA TYR A 81 -9.87 -4.69 -4.90
C TYR A 81 -9.93 -5.40 -3.53
N TYR A 82 -10.46 -6.62 -3.48
CA TYR A 82 -10.53 -7.38 -2.23
C TYR A 82 -9.15 -7.77 -1.70
N SER A 83 -8.20 -8.05 -2.57
CA SER A 83 -6.79 -8.26 -2.20
C SER A 83 -6.23 -7.04 -1.47
N MET A 84 -6.43 -5.84 -2.03
CA MET A 84 -6.01 -4.59 -1.38
C MET A 84 -6.67 -4.37 -0.02
N LEU A 85 -7.98 -4.64 0.11
CA LEU A 85 -8.68 -4.48 1.39
C LEU A 85 -8.16 -5.45 2.46
N ILE A 86 -7.98 -6.73 2.10
CA ILE A 86 -7.45 -7.75 3.01
C ILE A 86 -6.02 -7.36 3.43
N GLY A 87 -5.17 -7.04 2.46
CA GLY A 87 -3.79 -6.63 2.74
C GLY A 87 -3.72 -5.41 3.65
N THR A 88 -4.51 -4.38 3.37
CA THR A 88 -4.57 -3.17 4.21
C THR A 88 -5.08 -3.49 5.60
N GLY A 89 -6.10 -4.34 5.74
CA GLY A 89 -6.60 -4.79 7.04
C GLY A 89 -5.53 -5.49 7.87
N LEU A 90 -4.70 -6.35 7.25
CA LEU A 90 -3.57 -7.00 7.91
C LEU A 90 -2.52 -5.99 8.39
N VAL A 91 -2.17 -5.00 7.55
CA VAL A 91 -1.23 -3.94 7.93
C VAL A 91 -1.78 -3.10 9.08
N VAL A 92 -3.06 -2.69 9.02
CA VAL A 92 -3.71 -1.94 10.10
C VAL A 92 -3.65 -2.72 11.42
N ALA A 93 -4.00 -4.01 11.39
CA ALA A 93 -3.95 -4.86 12.59
C ALA A 93 -2.53 -4.97 13.14
N ALA A 94 -1.52 -5.16 12.28
CA ALA A 94 -0.12 -5.25 12.69
C ALA A 94 0.38 -3.93 13.30
N VAL A 95 0.01 -2.80 12.71
CA VAL A 95 0.40 -1.47 13.22
C VAL A 95 -0.19 -1.21 14.60
N TYR A 96 -1.47 -1.52 14.82
CA TYR A 96 -2.05 -1.43 16.17
C TYR A 96 -1.37 -2.39 17.16
N ALA A 97 -1.02 -3.60 16.71
CA ALA A 97 -0.35 -4.59 17.55
C ALA A 97 1.07 -4.15 17.98
N TYR A 98 1.75 -3.30 17.20
CA TYR A 98 3.03 -2.72 17.59
C TYR A 98 2.96 -1.91 18.89
N TYR A 99 1.83 -1.30 19.20
CA TYR A 99 1.64 -0.62 20.49
C TYR A 99 1.87 -1.54 21.70
N PHE A 100 1.54 -2.82 21.56
CA PHE A 100 1.69 -3.84 22.61
C PHE A 100 3.00 -4.63 22.50
N ALA A 101 3.83 -4.37 21.51
CA ALA A 101 5.08 -5.09 21.31
C ALA A 101 6.07 -4.79 22.45
N SER A 102 6.71 -5.85 22.98
CA SER A 102 7.67 -5.76 24.10
C SER A 102 8.85 -6.72 23.97
N GLU A 103 8.78 -7.72 23.09
CA GLU A 103 9.76 -8.76 22.90
C GLU A 103 10.22 -8.84 21.43
N VAL A 104 11.42 -9.33 21.20
CA VAL A 104 12.01 -9.43 19.84
C VAL A 104 11.12 -10.23 18.88
N TRP A 105 10.51 -11.32 19.33
CA TRP A 105 9.65 -12.13 18.47
C TRP A 105 8.38 -11.38 18.01
N HIS A 106 7.85 -10.42 18.80
CA HIS A 106 6.77 -9.56 18.36
C HIS A 106 7.18 -8.75 17.13
N VAL A 107 8.39 -8.20 17.14
CA VAL A 107 8.91 -7.42 15.99
C VAL A 107 8.95 -8.28 14.73
N PHE A 108 9.50 -9.49 14.81
CA PHE A 108 9.55 -10.41 13.66
C PHE A 108 8.15 -10.81 13.18
N ALA A 109 7.24 -11.16 14.10
CA ALA A 109 5.88 -11.53 13.75
C ALA A 109 5.12 -10.39 13.06
N LEU A 110 5.27 -9.16 13.57
CA LEU A 110 4.60 -7.98 13.02
C LEU A 110 5.20 -7.55 11.68
N GLN A 111 6.53 -7.61 11.52
CA GLN A 111 7.18 -7.36 10.24
C GLN A 111 6.78 -8.39 9.18
N PHE A 112 6.66 -9.66 9.57
CA PHE A 112 6.12 -10.70 8.68
C PHE A 112 4.68 -10.39 8.27
N LEU A 113 3.81 -10.02 9.22
CA LEU A 113 2.40 -9.71 8.95
C LEU A 113 2.24 -8.49 8.04
N ILE A 114 3.03 -7.43 8.25
CA ILE A 114 3.05 -6.24 7.38
C ILE A 114 3.52 -6.64 5.98
N ALA A 115 4.57 -7.45 5.87
CA ALA A 115 5.09 -7.91 4.58
C ALA A 115 4.07 -8.72 3.78
N VAL A 116 3.30 -9.60 4.47
CA VAL A 116 2.17 -10.33 3.86
C VAL A 116 1.11 -9.35 3.39
N GLY A 117 0.69 -8.40 4.24
CA GLY A 117 -0.28 -7.38 3.88
C GLY A 117 0.14 -6.57 2.66
N ASP A 118 1.37 -6.08 2.63
CA ASP A 118 1.92 -5.33 1.50
C ASP A 118 2.01 -6.15 0.20
N ALA A 119 2.26 -7.45 0.31
CA ALA A 119 2.26 -8.34 -0.85
C ALA A 119 0.86 -8.47 -1.48
N PHE A 120 -0.21 -8.34 -0.68
CA PHE A 120 -1.60 -8.29 -1.16
C PHE A 120 -2.02 -6.91 -1.66
N ILE A 121 -1.32 -5.82 -1.27
CA ILE A 121 -1.67 -4.45 -1.66
C ILE A 121 -0.98 -4.04 -2.97
N VAL A 122 0.32 -4.28 -3.06
CA VAL A 122 1.18 -3.63 -4.07
C VAL A 122 0.86 -4.04 -5.51
N PRO A 123 0.73 -5.34 -5.87
CA PRO A 123 0.44 -5.72 -7.25
C PRO A 123 -0.91 -5.19 -7.74
N PRO A 124 -2.05 -5.40 -7.02
CA PRO A 124 -3.34 -4.92 -7.48
C PRO A 124 -3.44 -3.40 -7.51
N PHE A 125 -2.76 -2.69 -6.59
CA PHE A 125 -2.68 -1.24 -6.62
C PHE A 125 -2.12 -0.74 -7.96
N TYR A 126 -0.96 -1.26 -8.38
CA TYR A 126 -0.36 -0.88 -9.65
C TYR A 126 -1.22 -1.30 -10.85
N ALA A 127 -1.85 -2.47 -10.78
CA ALA A 127 -2.71 -2.97 -11.85
C ALA A 127 -3.92 -2.05 -12.06
N ILE A 128 -4.67 -1.73 -11.00
CA ILE A 128 -5.83 -0.83 -11.08
C ILE A 128 -5.39 0.58 -11.50
N PHE A 129 -4.35 1.14 -10.88
CA PHE A 129 -3.85 2.47 -11.19
C PHE A 129 -3.49 2.58 -12.69
N THR A 130 -2.70 1.63 -13.21
CA THR A 130 -2.25 1.64 -14.61
C THR A 130 -3.40 1.47 -15.60
N ARG A 131 -4.42 0.66 -15.27
CA ARG A 131 -5.59 0.44 -16.14
C ARG A 131 -6.50 1.69 -16.25
N HIS A 132 -6.43 2.60 -15.28
CA HIS A 132 -7.29 3.78 -15.21
C HIS A 132 -6.57 5.09 -15.49
N ILE A 133 -5.26 5.06 -15.76
CA ILE A 133 -4.51 6.23 -16.22
C ILE A 133 -5.07 6.69 -17.57
N ASP A 134 -5.35 7.98 -17.69
CA ASP A 134 -5.77 8.59 -18.94
C ASP A 134 -4.59 8.74 -19.90
N SER A 135 -4.76 8.27 -21.15
CA SER A 135 -3.70 8.25 -22.17
C SER A 135 -3.08 9.63 -22.44
N ASP A 136 -3.86 10.68 -22.26
CA ASP A 136 -3.45 12.07 -22.53
C ASP A 136 -2.76 12.73 -21.32
N SER A 137 -2.76 12.08 -20.15
CA SER A 137 -2.24 12.65 -18.91
C SER A 137 -1.33 11.71 -18.10
N VAL A 138 -0.80 10.66 -18.73
CA VAL A 138 0.03 9.63 -18.08
C VAL A 138 1.15 10.22 -17.21
N GLY A 139 1.94 11.13 -17.78
CA GLY A 139 3.05 11.77 -17.05
C GLY A 139 2.58 12.62 -15.88
N PHE A 140 1.46 13.33 -16.04
CA PHE A 140 0.87 14.14 -14.99
C PHE A 140 0.35 13.30 -13.83
N GLU A 141 -0.35 12.19 -14.08
CA GLU A 141 -0.94 11.34 -13.06
C GLU A 141 0.14 10.59 -12.26
N TRP A 142 1.20 10.12 -12.91
CA TRP A 142 2.37 9.59 -12.21
C TRP A 142 3.10 10.65 -11.38
N ALA A 143 3.23 11.88 -11.91
CA ALA A 143 3.83 13.00 -11.16
C ALA A 143 2.96 13.42 -9.97
N LEU A 144 1.62 13.43 -10.13
CA LEU A 144 0.69 13.71 -9.04
C LEU A 144 0.80 12.65 -7.94
N ARG A 145 0.85 11.37 -8.30
CA ARG A 145 1.09 10.28 -7.34
C ARG A 145 2.42 10.47 -6.62
N SER A 146 3.51 10.64 -7.37
CA SER A 146 4.85 10.77 -6.79
C SER A 146 5.01 12.03 -5.94
N GLY A 147 4.54 13.18 -6.42
CA GLY A 147 4.70 14.47 -5.73
C GLY A 147 3.73 14.66 -4.57
N PHE A 148 2.45 14.32 -4.76
CA PHE A 148 1.41 14.53 -3.75
C PHE A 148 1.27 13.32 -2.82
N SER A 149 0.92 12.13 -3.36
CA SER A 149 0.64 10.97 -2.49
C SER A 149 1.87 10.44 -1.77
N ILE A 150 3.06 10.59 -2.34
CA ILE A 150 4.30 10.12 -1.73
C ILE A 150 5.08 11.29 -1.14
N GLY A 151 5.45 12.29 -1.94
CA GLY A 151 6.36 13.36 -1.51
C GLY A 151 5.77 14.25 -0.43
N ALA A 152 4.65 14.94 -0.72
CA ALA A 152 4.02 15.84 0.23
C ALA A 152 3.49 15.09 1.48
N ALA A 153 2.94 13.89 1.29
CA ALA A 153 2.46 13.07 2.39
C ALA A 153 3.59 12.60 3.33
N SER A 154 4.73 12.16 2.76
CA SER A 154 5.91 11.79 3.56
C SER A 154 6.48 12.98 4.33
N ALA A 155 6.56 14.14 3.69
CA ALA A 155 7.01 15.37 4.34
C ALA A 155 6.11 15.76 5.52
N LEU A 156 4.77 15.71 5.32
CA LEU A 156 3.80 15.98 6.36
C LEU A 156 3.90 14.96 7.51
N GLY A 157 3.89 13.67 7.19
CA GLY A 157 4.02 12.60 8.19
C GLY A 157 5.32 12.71 8.98
N GLY A 158 6.44 12.92 8.29
CA GLY A 158 7.75 13.09 8.93
C GLY A 158 7.83 14.33 9.84
N ALA A 159 7.30 15.48 9.41
CA ALA A 159 7.29 16.70 10.22
C ALA A 159 6.42 16.52 11.50
N VAL A 160 5.22 15.97 11.34
CA VAL A 160 4.31 15.72 12.47
C VAL A 160 4.88 14.67 13.42
N SER A 161 5.55 13.64 12.88
CA SER A 161 6.13 12.56 13.69
C SER A 161 7.17 13.06 14.70
N GLY A 162 8.02 14.01 14.31
CA GLY A 162 9.02 14.62 15.19
C GLY A 162 8.38 15.33 16.40
N ILE A 163 7.30 16.08 16.14
CA ILE A 163 6.54 16.76 17.20
C ILE A 163 5.88 15.74 18.14
N LEU A 164 5.22 14.73 17.59
CA LEU A 164 4.54 13.69 18.38
C LEU A 164 5.55 12.90 19.22
N ALA A 165 6.67 12.47 18.62
CA ALA A 165 7.70 11.73 19.35
C ALA A 165 8.25 12.52 20.55
N ALA A 166 8.46 13.84 20.38
CA ALA A 166 8.95 14.71 21.43
C ALA A 166 7.92 14.99 22.54
N THR A 167 6.61 14.91 22.22
CA THR A 167 5.54 15.30 23.17
C THR A 167 4.90 14.12 23.88
N ILE A 168 4.61 13.04 23.16
CA ILE A 168 3.88 11.88 23.70
C ILE A 168 4.70 10.57 23.67
N GLY A 169 5.94 10.61 23.13
CA GLY A 169 6.78 9.44 22.93
C GLY A 169 6.42 8.63 21.68
N ILE A 170 7.27 7.64 21.35
CA ILE A 170 7.14 6.89 20.07
C ILE A 170 5.98 5.88 20.13
N ARG A 171 5.80 5.16 21.24
CA ARG A 171 4.81 4.07 21.36
C ARG A 171 3.38 4.51 21.05
N PRO A 172 2.83 5.64 21.57
CA PRO A 172 1.49 6.10 21.22
C PRO A 172 1.29 6.44 19.73
N ILE A 173 2.37 6.75 19.00
CA ILE A 173 2.30 7.06 17.57
C ILE A 173 1.75 5.86 16.76
N PHE A 174 1.98 4.62 17.21
CA PHE A 174 1.41 3.45 16.53
C PHE A 174 -0.12 3.44 16.55
N LEU A 175 -0.77 3.96 17.58
CA LEU A 175 -2.23 4.07 17.62
C LEU A 175 -2.73 5.13 16.64
N ILE A 176 -2.04 6.26 16.57
CA ILE A 176 -2.37 7.34 15.61
C ILE A 176 -2.15 6.84 14.19
N ASN A 177 -1.01 6.19 13.92
CA ASN A 177 -0.69 5.58 12.64
C ASN A 177 -1.76 4.55 12.23
N GLY A 178 -2.09 3.60 13.11
CA GLY A 178 -3.14 2.60 12.86
C GLY A 178 -4.49 3.24 12.55
N THR A 179 -4.85 4.32 13.25
CA THR A 179 -6.09 5.06 13.01
C THR A 179 -6.10 5.74 11.64
N LEU A 180 -4.99 6.38 11.25
CA LEU A 180 -4.87 6.98 9.92
C LEU A 180 -4.91 5.91 8.83
N MET A 181 -4.21 4.78 9.02
CA MET A 181 -4.27 3.66 8.06
C MET A 181 -5.69 3.08 7.97
N PHE A 182 -6.42 3.00 9.08
CA PHE A 182 -7.82 2.59 9.06
C PHE A 182 -8.69 3.59 8.30
N ILE A 183 -8.46 4.91 8.43
CA ILE A 183 -9.13 5.92 7.62
C ILE A 183 -8.81 5.71 6.13
N GLY A 184 -7.56 5.45 5.78
CA GLY A 184 -7.15 5.11 4.41
C GLY A 184 -7.87 3.86 3.88
N LEU A 185 -8.05 2.83 4.71
CA LEU A 185 -8.84 1.64 4.38
C LEU A 185 -10.30 2.00 4.09
N VAL A 186 -10.89 2.88 4.90
CA VAL A 186 -12.27 3.38 4.66
C VAL A 186 -12.34 4.16 3.34
N VAL A 187 -11.35 4.98 3.03
CA VAL A 187 -11.27 5.67 1.72
C VAL A 187 -11.22 4.68 0.57
N LEU A 188 -10.49 3.57 0.69
CA LEU A 188 -10.47 2.51 -0.33
C LEU A 188 -11.84 1.87 -0.57
N LEU A 189 -12.76 1.87 0.41
CA LEU A 189 -14.12 1.35 0.20
C LEU A 189 -14.90 2.14 -0.87
N PHE A 190 -14.60 3.43 -1.02
CA PHE A 190 -15.19 4.26 -2.06
C PHE A 190 -14.74 3.91 -3.48
N LEU A 191 -13.73 3.05 -3.63
CA LEU A 191 -13.29 2.56 -4.93
C LEU A 191 -14.30 1.56 -5.54
N LYS A 192 -15.03 0.83 -4.69
CA LYS A 192 -15.92 -0.28 -5.10
C LYS A 192 -16.88 0.04 -6.25
N PRO A 193 -17.58 1.20 -6.31
CA PRO A 193 -18.51 1.52 -7.40
C PRO A 193 -17.84 1.69 -8.77
N TYR A 194 -16.53 1.92 -8.80
CA TYR A 194 -15.77 2.28 -10.00
C TYR A 194 -14.92 1.15 -10.55
N ILE A 195 -14.77 0.03 -9.80
CA ILE A 195 -13.99 -1.12 -10.24
C ILE A 195 -14.70 -1.88 -11.37
N ARG A 196 -13.92 -2.34 -12.33
CA ARG A 196 -14.42 -3.06 -13.49
C ARG A 196 -14.75 -4.50 -13.15
N PRO A 197 -15.97 -4.98 -13.46
CA PRO A 197 -16.29 -6.39 -13.33
C PRO A 197 -15.43 -7.21 -14.31
N LYS A 198 -15.30 -8.52 -14.05
CA LYS A 198 -14.60 -9.43 -14.94
C LYS A 198 -15.18 -9.37 -16.34
N ALA A 199 -14.39 -8.97 -17.32
CA ALA A 199 -14.80 -9.03 -18.72
C ALA A 199 -14.91 -10.50 -19.16
N PRO A 200 -15.93 -10.89 -19.96
CA PRO A 200 -15.95 -12.21 -20.56
C PRO A 200 -14.69 -12.38 -21.41
N ALA A 201 -14.05 -13.56 -21.29
CA ALA A 201 -12.86 -13.86 -22.06
C ALA A 201 -13.11 -13.55 -23.56
N PRO A 202 -12.20 -12.83 -24.25
CA PRO A 202 -12.39 -12.55 -25.65
C PRO A 202 -12.55 -13.89 -26.39
N VAL A 203 -13.67 -14.05 -27.08
CA VAL A 203 -13.91 -15.23 -27.94
C VAL A 203 -12.77 -15.24 -28.96
N ARG A 204 -11.84 -16.16 -28.81
CA ARG A 204 -10.77 -16.37 -29.77
C ARG A 204 -11.43 -16.77 -31.10
N ARG A 205 -11.62 -15.79 -31.98
CA ARG A 205 -12.05 -16.11 -33.35
C ARG A 205 -10.93 -16.94 -33.96
N VAL A 206 -11.14 -18.24 -34.00
CA VAL A 206 -10.30 -19.14 -34.82
C VAL A 206 -10.61 -18.77 -36.26
N PHE A 207 -9.74 -17.98 -36.87
CA PHE A 207 -9.77 -17.81 -38.32
C PHE A 207 -9.38 -19.17 -38.93
N ILE A 208 -10.39 -19.93 -39.31
CA ILE A 208 -10.19 -21.10 -40.16
C ILE A 208 -9.82 -20.51 -41.53
N GLU A 209 -8.52 -20.49 -41.78
CA GLU A 209 -7.97 -20.15 -43.08
C GLU A 209 -8.44 -21.24 -44.07
N GLN A 210 -9.54 -20.99 -44.78
CA GLN A 210 -9.95 -21.86 -45.87
C GLN A 210 -8.86 -21.78 -46.96
N LYS A 211 -7.93 -22.76 -46.95
CA LYS A 211 -7.11 -23.03 -48.11
C LYS A 211 -8.04 -23.30 -49.27
N ARG A 212 -8.19 -22.33 -50.19
CA ARG A 212 -8.74 -22.59 -51.53
C ARG A 212 -7.72 -23.45 -52.26
N VAL A 213 -8.16 -24.63 -52.63
CA VAL A 213 -7.52 -25.52 -53.59
C VAL A 213 -7.67 -24.93 -55.00
#